data_750896e5f873417ae9d36936011e580b
#
_entry.id   750896e5f873417ae9d36936011e580b
#
_cell.length_a   1.000
_cell.length_b   1.000
_cell.length_c   1.000
_cell.angle_alpha   90.00
_cell.angle_beta   90.00
_cell.angle_gamma   90.00
#
_symmetry.space_group_name_H-M   'P 1'
#
loop_
_entity.id
_entity.type
_entity.pdbx_description
1 polymer ?
#
loop_
_entity_poly.entity_id
_entity_poly.type
_entity_poly.pdbx_seq_one_letter_code
_entity_poly.pdbx_strand_id
1 'polypeptide(L)'
;MELGLLSERGGLSRENDPFIWDPIKESLEGACKRLLALYDRVLLLMTRPPFGAHLALAEALRERYPGRILLHATSLFGPGLQALHERAEELLGRADPEDVLAELRRVEREGRLYLASADPEALGRQGWLPPGGKLVMRLGFHALFALEGERLRLPPLPVPE
;
A
#
# COMPACT_ATOMS: atom_id res chain seq x y z
N MET A 1 -4.16 24.68 8.61
CA MET A 1 -5.08 24.24 7.60
C MET A 1 -5.01 22.76 7.39
N GLU A 2 -6.02 22.24 6.72
CA GLU A 2 -6.31 20.84 6.75
C GLU A 2 -5.48 20.00 5.78
N LEU A 3 -5.16 18.80 6.22
CA LEU A 3 -4.53 17.77 5.42
C LEU A 3 -5.61 16.88 4.80
N GLY A 4 -5.57 16.71 3.48
CA GLY A 4 -6.36 15.71 2.79
C GLY A 4 -5.63 14.37 2.71
N LEU A 5 -6.37 13.32 2.48
CA LEU A 5 -5.85 11.96 2.33
C LEU A 5 -6.27 11.38 0.99
N LEU A 6 -5.37 10.72 0.31
CA LEU A 6 -5.69 9.95 -0.88
C LEU A 6 -4.92 8.65 -0.85
N SER A 7 -5.65 7.55 -0.65
CA SER A 7 -5.07 6.21 -0.63
C SER A 7 -5.30 5.50 -1.94
N GLU A 8 -4.27 4.80 -2.44
CA GLU A 8 -4.43 3.85 -3.52
C GLU A 8 -5.45 2.78 -3.11
N ARG A 9 -6.29 2.34 -4.06
CA ARG A 9 -7.35 1.37 -3.71
C ARG A 9 -6.80 0.08 -3.11
N GLY A 10 -5.79 -0.54 -3.71
CA GLY A 10 -5.01 -1.63 -3.11
C GLY A 10 -5.75 -2.72 -2.34
N GLY A 11 -6.97 -3.05 -2.77
CA GLY A 11 -7.81 -4.02 -2.07
C GLY A 11 -8.74 -3.44 -1.01
N LEU A 12 -8.80 -2.11 -0.88
CA LEU A 12 -9.76 -1.45 0.01
C LEU A 12 -11.18 -1.68 -0.52
N SER A 13 -12.09 -2.05 0.39
CA SER A 13 -13.45 -2.45 0.04
C SER A 13 -14.47 -1.30 0.02
N ARG A 14 -14.08 -0.10 0.39
CA ARG A 14 -14.99 1.05 0.42
C ARG A 14 -15.30 1.54 -1.00
N GLU A 15 -16.57 1.75 -1.29
CA GLU A 15 -17.03 2.35 -2.53
C GLU A 15 -17.33 3.84 -2.34
N ASN A 16 -17.08 4.63 -3.38
CA ASN A 16 -17.40 6.06 -3.42
C ASN A 16 -16.75 6.90 -2.30
N ASP A 17 -15.64 6.42 -1.74
CA ASP A 17 -14.87 7.20 -0.77
C ASP A 17 -13.99 8.20 -1.52
N PRO A 18 -14.16 9.52 -1.29
CA PRO A 18 -13.35 10.54 -1.97
C PRO A 18 -11.87 10.47 -1.62
N PHE A 19 -11.51 9.79 -0.54
CA PHE A 19 -10.14 9.60 -0.09
C PHE A 19 -9.47 8.34 -0.63
N ILE A 20 -10.15 7.61 -1.51
CA ILE A 20 -9.59 6.44 -2.17
C ILE A 20 -9.50 6.73 -3.66
N TRP A 21 -8.30 6.53 -4.21
CA TRP A 21 -8.07 6.69 -5.64
C TRP A 21 -8.36 5.38 -6.36
N ASP A 22 -9.27 5.46 -7.33
CA ASP A 22 -9.59 4.36 -8.24
C ASP A 22 -9.07 4.71 -9.63
N PRO A 23 -8.02 4.01 -10.12
CA PRO A 23 -7.42 4.33 -11.42
C PRO A 23 -8.36 4.10 -12.61
N ILE A 24 -9.45 3.36 -12.42
CA ILE A 24 -10.46 3.16 -13.46
C ILE A 24 -11.32 4.41 -13.64
N LYS A 25 -11.56 5.15 -12.55
CA LYS A 25 -12.48 6.29 -12.55
C LYS A 25 -11.81 7.61 -12.85
N GLU A 26 -10.55 7.79 -12.42
CA GLU A 26 -9.84 9.07 -12.59
C GLU A 26 -8.33 8.85 -12.61
N SER A 27 -7.57 9.81 -13.16
CA SER A 27 -6.12 9.79 -13.07
C SER A 27 -5.68 10.18 -11.66
N LEU A 28 -4.47 9.78 -11.29
CA LEU A 28 -3.91 10.17 -9.99
C LEU A 28 -3.76 11.69 -9.90
N GLU A 29 -3.30 12.34 -10.97
CA GLU A 29 -3.21 13.80 -11.02
C GLU A 29 -4.57 14.46 -10.85
N GLY A 30 -5.61 13.94 -11.50
CA GLY A 30 -6.98 14.44 -11.37
C GLY A 30 -7.49 14.33 -9.93
N ALA A 31 -7.24 13.18 -9.29
CA ALA A 31 -7.61 12.98 -7.89
C ALA A 31 -6.87 13.95 -6.95
N CYS A 32 -5.57 14.14 -7.19
CA CYS A 32 -4.77 15.10 -6.41
C CYS A 32 -5.28 16.53 -6.58
N LYS A 33 -5.58 16.96 -7.79
CA LYS A 33 -6.13 18.31 -8.05
C LYS A 33 -7.47 18.50 -7.36
N ARG A 34 -8.32 17.49 -7.37
CA ARG A 34 -9.61 17.51 -6.70
C ARG A 34 -9.44 17.78 -5.20
N LEU A 35 -8.49 17.13 -4.56
CA LEU A 35 -8.23 17.29 -3.13
C LEU A 35 -7.44 18.56 -2.83
N LEU A 36 -6.50 18.96 -3.67
CA LEU A 36 -5.74 20.21 -3.47
C LEU A 36 -6.60 21.46 -3.61
N ALA A 37 -7.76 21.36 -4.25
CA ALA A 37 -8.73 22.45 -4.28
C ALA A 37 -9.45 22.63 -2.93
N LEU A 38 -9.48 21.60 -2.08
CA LEU A 38 -10.17 21.60 -0.79
C LEU A 38 -9.23 21.65 0.40
N TYR A 39 -8.01 21.16 0.24
CA TYR A 39 -7.02 21.04 1.31
C TYR A 39 -5.71 21.68 0.91
N ASP A 40 -4.98 22.21 1.88
CA ASP A 40 -3.67 22.82 1.60
C ASP A 40 -2.63 21.80 1.18
N ARG A 41 -2.69 20.63 1.81
CA ARG A 41 -1.74 19.55 1.59
C ARG A 41 -2.52 18.24 1.45
N VAL A 42 -1.97 17.31 0.70
CA VAL A 42 -2.56 15.98 0.52
C VAL A 42 -1.50 14.92 0.84
N LEU A 43 -1.88 13.97 1.67
CA LEU A 43 -1.07 12.78 1.94
C LEU A 43 -1.48 11.69 0.95
N LEU A 44 -0.53 11.26 0.12
CA LEU A 44 -0.70 10.10 -0.74
C LEU A 44 -0.23 8.85 -0.01
N LEU A 45 -1.12 7.89 0.11
CA LEU A 45 -0.83 6.58 0.68
C LEU A 45 -0.80 5.57 -0.45
N MET A 46 0.41 5.14 -0.84
CA MET A 46 0.63 4.33 -2.03
C MET A 46 1.32 3.02 -1.67
N THR A 47 0.95 1.95 -2.37
CA THR A 47 1.56 0.64 -2.17
C THR A 47 2.79 0.49 -3.05
N ARG A 48 3.89 0.00 -2.47
CA ARG A 48 5.13 -0.29 -3.20
C ARG A 48 4.99 -1.54 -4.07
N PRO A 49 5.81 -1.69 -5.12
CA PRO A 49 5.94 -2.99 -5.79
C PRO A 49 6.28 -4.10 -4.78
N PRO A 50 5.87 -5.34 -5.01
CA PRO A 50 5.24 -5.85 -6.23
C PRO A 50 3.72 -5.65 -6.28
N PHE A 51 3.08 -5.23 -5.18
CA PHE A 51 1.61 -5.14 -5.10
C PHE A 51 1.05 -3.82 -5.61
N GLY A 52 1.85 -2.76 -5.67
CA GLY A 52 1.47 -1.48 -6.23
C GLY A 52 2.19 -1.20 -7.55
N ALA A 53 1.54 -0.47 -8.46
CA ALA A 53 2.09 -0.17 -9.77
C ALA A 53 2.23 1.34 -10.05
N HIS A 54 1.85 2.18 -9.11
CA HIS A 54 1.67 3.63 -9.38
C HIS A 54 2.56 4.54 -8.52
N LEU A 55 3.52 3.97 -7.80
CA LEU A 55 4.38 4.76 -6.91
C LEU A 55 5.16 5.84 -7.67
N ALA A 56 5.67 5.52 -8.86
CA ALA A 56 6.42 6.47 -9.66
C ALA A 56 5.59 7.70 -10.05
N LEU A 57 4.29 7.51 -10.32
CA LEU A 57 3.38 8.62 -10.60
C LEU A 57 3.21 9.52 -9.38
N ALA A 58 3.09 8.91 -8.20
CA ALA A 58 2.97 9.67 -6.95
C ALA A 58 4.23 10.47 -6.64
N GLU A 59 5.40 9.90 -6.88
CA GLU A 59 6.68 10.59 -6.71
C GLU A 59 6.80 11.79 -7.65
N ALA A 60 6.39 11.61 -8.91
CA ALA A 60 6.39 12.71 -9.89
C ALA A 60 5.45 13.85 -9.48
N LEU A 61 4.27 13.52 -8.95
CA LEU A 61 3.32 14.52 -8.47
C LEU A 61 3.83 15.25 -7.24
N ARG A 62 4.54 14.56 -6.34
CA ARG A 62 5.16 15.21 -5.18
C ARG A 62 6.19 16.27 -5.62
N GLU A 63 6.96 15.98 -6.66
CA GLU A 63 7.91 16.94 -7.23
C GLU A 63 7.21 18.11 -7.94
N ARG A 64 6.09 17.83 -8.59
CA ARG A 64 5.31 18.85 -9.31
C ARG A 64 4.61 19.84 -8.36
N TYR A 65 4.20 19.39 -7.18
CA TYR A 65 3.53 20.21 -6.18
C TYR A 65 4.35 20.25 -4.89
N PRO A 66 5.53 20.89 -4.90
CA PRO A 66 6.43 20.85 -3.76
C PRO A 66 5.81 21.46 -2.51
N GLY A 67 5.96 20.77 -1.39
CA GLY A 67 5.41 21.18 -0.10
C GLY A 67 3.91 20.95 0.06
N ARG A 68 3.18 20.59 -0.99
CA ARG A 68 1.74 20.35 -0.93
C ARG A 68 1.36 18.87 -0.97
N ILE A 69 2.22 18.02 -1.48
CA ILE A 69 2.00 16.59 -1.51
C ILE A 69 3.01 15.89 -0.59
N LEU A 70 2.48 15.12 0.36
CA LEU A 70 3.23 14.21 1.19
C LEU A 70 3.03 12.79 0.67
N LEU A 71 4.02 11.94 0.79
CA LEU A 71 3.94 10.56 0.30
C LEU A 71 4.37 9.58 1.37
N HIS A 72 3.50 8.62 1.65
CA HIS A 72 3.85 7.42 2.42
C HIS A 72 3.75 6.21 1.50
N ALA A 73 4.90 5.63 1.16
CA ALA A 73 4.97 4.42 0.35
C ALA A 73 5.02 3.22 1.30
N THR A 74 4.01 2.36 1.22
CA THR A 74 3.85 1.22 2.12
C THR A 74 4.08 -0.10 1.40
N SER A 75 4.57 -1.10 2.14
CA SER A 75 4.62 -2.49 1.67
C SER A 75 3.30 -3.23 1.89
N LEU A 76 2.33 -2.61 2.55
CA LEU A 76 1.06 -3.23 2.88
C LEU A 76 0.00 -3.01 1.79
N PHE A 77 -0.91 -3.98 1.65
CA PHE A 77 -2.11 -3.85 0.82
C PHE A 77 -3.26 -4.61 1.50
N GLY A 78 -4.48 -4.49 0.95
CA GLY A 78 -5.65 -5.15 1.54
C GLY A 78 -5.89 -4.70 2.99
N PRO A 79 -6.06 -5.63 3.93
CA PRO A 79 -6.34 -5.28 5.33
C PRO A 79 -5.28 -4.42 5.98
N GLY A 80 -4.00 -4.61 5.63
CA GLY A 80 -2.90 -3.79 6.14
C GLY A 80 -2.98 -2.35 5.64
N LEU A 81 -3.27 -2.15 4.37
CA LEU A 81 -3.47 -0.83 3.80
C LEU A 81 -4.70 -0.16 4.39
N GLN A 82 -5.77 -0.93 4.62
CA GLN A 82 -6.99 -0.43 5.25
C GLN A 82 -6.69 0.09 6.66
N ALA A 83 -5.89 -0.64 7.43
CA ALA A 83 -5.49 -0.21 8.77
C ALA A 83 -4.72 1.13 8.74
N LEU A 84 -3.80 1.29 7.78
CA LEU A 84 -3.09 2.55 7.60
C LEU A 84 -4.03 3.68 7.18
N HIS A 85 -4.94 3.41 6.26
CA HIS A 85 -5.93 4.39 5.80
C HIS A 85 -6.83 4.87 6.95
N GLU A 86 -7.36 3.94 7.73
CA GLU A 86 -8.21 4.26 8.87
C GLU A 86 -7.45 5.05 9.94
N ARG A 87 -6.20 4.67 10.20
CA ARG A 87 -5.38 5.42 11.17
C ARG A 87 -5.09 6.82 10.69
N ALA A 88 -4.81 7.00 9.39
CA ALA A 88 -4.61 8.32 8.82
C ALA A 88 -5.90 9.16 8.93
N GLU A 89 -7.06 8.57 8.63
CA GLU A 89 -8.34 9.28 8.79
C GLU A 89 -8.58 9.75 10.22
N GLU A 90 -8.27 8.93 11.22
CA GLU A 90 -8.40 9.30 12.62
C GLU A 90 -7.54 10.50 13.01
N LEU A 91 -6.40 10.66 12.37
CA LEU A 91 -5.43 11.71 12.69
C LEU A 91 -5.64 12.99 11.89
N LEU A 92 -6.45 12.95 10.82
CA LEU A 92 -6.73 14.14 10.02
C LEU A 92 -7.37 15.24 10.88
N GLY A 93 -6.77 16.43 10.83
CA GLY A 93 -7.24 17.57 11.63
C GLY A 93 -6.90 17.52 13.12
N ARG A 94 -6.19 16.47 13.57
CA ARG A 94 -5.83 16.27 14.98
C ARG A 94 -4.33 16.27 15.24
N ALA A 95 -3.53 16.02 14.19
CA ALA A 95 -2.09 15.96 14.28
C ALA A 95 -1.47 16.70 13.11
N ASP A 96 -0.24 17.17 13.28
CA ASP A 96 0.51 17.78 12.18
C ASP A 96 0.83 16.73 11.10
N PRO A 97 0.96 17.13 9.83
CA PRO A 97 1.24 16.19 8.74
C PRO A 97 2.46 15.31 8.98
N GLU A 98 3.52 15.85 9.56
CA GLU A 98 4.73 15.11 9.88
C GLU A 98 4.48 14.05 10.97
N ASP A 99 3.61 14.36 11.92
CA ASP A 99 3.22 13.41 12.97
C ASP A 99 2.34 12.29 12.41
N VAL A 100 1.47 12.61 11.45
CA VAL A 100 0.68 11.59 10.75
C VAL A 100 1.61 10.62 10.03
N LEU A 101 2.60 11.11 9.28
CA LEU A 101 3.58 10.27 8.60
C LEU A 101 4.36 9.40 9.58
N ALA A 102 4.80 9.97 10.71
CA ALA A 102 5.54 9.23 11.73
C ALA A 102 4.70 8.10 12.32
N GLU A 103 3.42 8.36 12.57
CA GLU A 103 2.49 7.35 13.10
C GLU A 103 2.25 6.23 12.08
N LEU A 104 2.08 6.56 10.81
CA LEU A 104 1.91 5.53 9.77
C LEU A 104 3.14 4.64 9.64
N ARG A 105 4.34 5.23 9.75
CA ARG A 105 5.59 4.45 9.75
C ARG A 105 5.67 3.52 10.96
N ARG A 106 5.21 3.99 12.12
CA ARG A 106 5.18 3.19 13.35
C ARG A 106 4.23 1.99 13.18
N VAL A 107 3.01 2.23 12.71
CA VAL A 107 2.02 1.18 12.49
C VAL A 107 2.56 0.15 11.48
N GLU A 108 3.20 0.60 10.42
CA GLU A 108 3.77 -0.28 9.41
C GLU A 108 4.91 -1.15 9.95
N ARG A 109 5.78 -0.59 10.81
CA ARG A 109 6.86 -1.36 11.42
C ARG A 109 6.34 -2.50 12.31
N GLU A 110 5.20 -2.30 12.96
CA GLU A 110 4.57 -3.30 13.81
C GLU A 110 3.72 -4.29 13.02
N GLY A 111 3.34 -3.94 11.78
CA GLY A 111 2.54 -4.78 10.91
C GLY A 111 3.37 -5.83 10.18
N ARG A 112 2.69 -6.91 9.77
CA ARG A 112 3.27 -7.96 8.93
C ARG A 112 2.27 -8.34 7.86
N LEU A 113 2.77 -8.54 6.63
CA LEU A 113 1.97 -9.06 5.54
C LEU A 113 2.44 -10.47 5.20
N TYR A 114 1.51 -11.40 5.20
CA TYR A 114 1.74 -12.77 4.79
C TYR A 114 0.82 -13.10 3.62
N LEU A 115 1.36 -13.81 2.64
CA LEU A 115 0.60 -14.32 1.51
C LEU A 115 0.59 -15.84 1.57
N ALA A 116 -0.59 -16.44 1.64
CA ALA A 116 -0.76 -17.89 1.60
C ALA A 116 -1.34 -18.29 0.24
N SER A 117 -0.74 -19.28 -0.40
CA SER A 117 -1.20 -19.76 -1.69
C SER A 117 -0.78 -21.20 -1.90
N ALA A 118 -1.62 -21.96 -2.60
CA ALA A 118 -1.31 -23.32 -3.06
C ALA A 118 -1.00 -23.39 -4.55
N ASP A 119 -1.02 -22.28 -5.27
CA ASP A 119 -0.81 -22.22 -6.72
C ASP A 119 0.54 -21.56 -7.05
N PRO A 120 1.62 -22.36 -7.24
CA PRO A 120 2.94 -21.79 -7.55
C PRO A 120 3.00 -21.14 -8.94
N GLU A 121 2.22 -21.62 -9.90
CA GLU A 121 2.24 -21.07 -11.25
C GLU A 121 1.61 -19.68 -11.30
N ALA A 122 0.52 -19.47 -10.56
CA ALA A 122 -0.10 -18.14 -10.46
C ALA A 122 0.84 -17.13 -9.83
N LEU A 123 1.51 -17.49 -8.73
CA LEU A 123 2.48 -16.63 -8.08
C LEU A 123 3.70 -16.37 -8.98
N GLY A 124 4.15 -17.38 -9.71
CA GLY A 124 5.26 -17.24 -10.65
C GLY A 124 4.94 -16.28 -11.79
N ARG A 125 3.73 -16.34 -12.33
CA ARG A 125 3.29 -15.41 -13.39
C ARG A 125 3.25 -13.97 -12.91
N GLN A 126 2.94 -13.75 -11.64
CA GLN A 126 2.95 -12.41 -11.03
C GLN A 126 4.35 -11.94 -10.65
N GLY A 127 5.35 -12.82 -10.72
CA GLY A 127 6.71 -12.51 -10.32
C GLY A 127 6.88 -12.40 -8.80
N TRP A 128 5.96 -12.97 -8.03
CA TRP A 128 5.96 -12.84 -6.56
C TRP A 128 6.66 -13.96 -5.84
N LEU A 129 6.97 -15.08 -6.52
CA LEU A 129 7.62 -16.21 -5.88
C LEU A 129 9.08 -15.92 -5.52
N PRO A 130 9.48 -16.15 -4.27
CA PRO A 130 10.87 -16.10 -3.89
C PRO A 130 11.63 -17.33 -4.41
N PRO A 131 12.97 -17.31 -4.44
CA PRO A 131 13.77 -18.49 -4.81
C PRO A 131 13.39 -19.69 -3.97
N GLY A 132 13.20 -20.84 -4.63
CA GLY A 132 12.81 -22.09 -3.98
C GLY A 132 11.32 -22.21 -3.64
N GLY A 133 10.52 -21.14 -3.78
CA GLY A 133 9.10 -21.16 -3.44
C GLY A 133 8.30 -22.17 -4.26
N LYS A 134 8.57 -22.28 -5.55
CA LYS A 134 7.92 -23.24 -6.44
C LYS A 134 8.16 -24.70 -5.99
N LEU A 135 9.39 -25.01 -5.61
CA LEU A 135 9.75 -26.34 -5.15
C LEU A 135 9.00 -26.71 -3.87
N VAL A 136 8.97 -25.79 -2.90
CA VAL A 136 8.27 -26.00 -1.63
C VAL A 136 6.79 -26.29 -1.87
N MET A 137 6.13 -25.52 -2.73
CA MET A 137 4.72 -25.71 -3.03
C MET A 137 4.44 -27.02 -3.77
N ARG A 138 5.34 -27.42 -4.68
CA ARG A 138 5.23 -28.72 -5.40
C ARG A 138 5.40 -29.92 -4.49
N LEU A 139 6.00 -29.76 -3.32
CA LEU A 139 6.14 -30.82 -2.32
C LEU A 139 4.87 -31.02 -1.47
N GLY A 140 3.79 -30.34 -1.80
CA GLY A 140 2.51 -30.51 -1.11
C GLY A 140 2.32 -29.60 0.09
N PHE A 141 3.09 -28.53 0.20
CA PHE A 141 2.91 -27.54 1.26
C PHE A 141 2.21 -26.30 0.72
N HIS A 142 1.31 -25.74 1.54
CA HIS A 142 0.87 -24.38 1.33
C HIS A 142 2.00 -23.46 1.74
N ALA A 143 2.40 -22.57 0.84
CA ALA A 143 3.44 -21.60 1.15
C ALA A 143 2.84 -20.37 1.80
N LEU A 144 3.43 -19.96 2.91
CA LEU A 144 3.13 -18.69 3.58
C LEU A 144 4.33 -17.78 3.38
N PHE A 145 4.14 -16.70 2.64
CA PHE A 145 5.21 -15.77 2.30
C PHE A 145 5.09 -14.49 3.12
N ALA A 146 6.21 -14.04 3.68
CA ALA A 146 6.30 -12.74 4.33
C ALA A 146 6.83 -11.72 3.32
N LEU A 147 6.23 -10.54 3.29
CA LEU A 147 6.70 -9.44 2.45
C LEU A 147 7.80 -8.68 3.20
N GLU A 148 8.99 -8.62 2.60
CA GLU A 148 10.10 -7.80 3.09
C GLU A 148 10.52 -6.80 2.00
N GLY A 149 10.31 -5.51 2.28
CA GLY A 149 10.55 -4.48 1.29
C GLY A 149 9.67 -4.70 0.06
N GLU A 150 10.28 -4.96 -1.09
CA GLU A 150 9.58 -5.20 -2.35
C GLU A 150 9.57 -6.68 -2.76
N ARG A 151 9.98 -7.59 -1.87
CA ARG A 151 10.11 -9.01 -2.17
C ARG A 151 9.37 -9.87 -1.16
N LEU A 152 8.82 -10.96 -1.65
CA LEU A 152 8.28 -12.02 -0.80
C LEU A 152 9.43 -12.89 -0.29
N ARG A 153 9.33 -13.31 0.96
CA ARG A 153 10.30 -14.19 1.61
C ARG A 153 9.59 -15.39 2.19
N LEU A 154 10.22 -16.57 2.05
CA LEU A 154 9.73 -17.79 2.69
C LEU A 154 9.99 -17.71 4.19
N PRO A 155 8.96 -17.94 5.03
CA PRO A 155 9.20 -18.16 6.47
C PRO A 155 9.97 -19.44 6.69
N PRO A 156 10.59 -19.64 7.89
CA PRO A 156 11.40 -20.80 8.16
C PRO A 156 10.68 -22.15 8.04
N LEU A 157 9.37 -22.17 8.29
CA LEU A 157 8.57 -23.39 8.27
C LEU A 157 7.40 -23.24 7.30
N PRO A 158 7.39 -23.98 6.15
CA PRO A 158 6.23 -24.04 5.27
C PRO A 158 5.02 -24.65 5.98
N VAL A 159 3.83 -24.21 5.60
CA VAL A 159 2.57 -24.70 6.17
C VAL A 159 2.10 -25.92 5.38
N PRO A 160 1.88 -27.11 6.01
CA PRO A 160 1.33 -28.27 5.34
C PRO A 160 -0.10 -28.02 4.83
N GLU A 161 -0.46 -28.74 3.79
CA GLU A 161 -1.82 -28.71 3.28
C GLU A 161 -2.83 -29.17 4.32
#